data_40cce9e10e2c08346d55ed76194c70a9
#
_entry.id   40cce9e10e2c08346d55ed76194c70a9
#
_cell.length_a   1.000
_cell.length_b   1.000
_cell.length_c   1.000
_cell.angle_alpha   90.00
_cell.angle_beta   90.00
_cell.angle_gamma   90.00
#
_symmetry.space_group_name_H-M   'P 1'
#
loop_
_entity.id
_entity.type
_entity.pdbx_description
1 polymer ?
#
loop_
_entity_poly.entity_id
_entity_poly.type
_entity_poly.pdbx_seq_one_letter_code
_entity_poly.pdbx_strand_id
1 'polypeptide(L)'
;MIRAVVLSPRSLEADLRETLLWRQNVQRIPATSTADVQRAVARERADILIVDSAHPEAAEAAITLRNDPLTREMSIVALGRSEFGSVHVDLLQAGVNAILPLPPGPDWDDRLMRLVNVPARRVTRFKVDLALEGGRRGGELFSGRALNLSVHGLLLESRLGLEVGEDLRLDFDLPGAHGPVRGTGTVVRETSPVLFGVELTSVEGDGRVRIKRFVEAPPP
;
A
#
# COMPACT_ATOMS: atom_id res chain seq x y z
N MET A 1 -13.81 18.61 7.24
CA MET A 1 -12.91 18.37 8.38
C MET A 1 -12.42 16.94 8.26
N ILE A 2 -11.11 16.72 8.18
CA ILE A 2 -10.50 15.39 8.07
C ILE A 2 -10.38 14.80 9.48
N ARG A 3 -10.76 13.53 9.65
CA ARG A 3 -10.62 12.77 10.90
C ARG A 3 -9.53 11.73 10.75
N ALA A 4 -8.42 11.93 11.44
CA ALA A 4 -7.25 11.05 11.39
C ALA A 4 -7.10 10.29 12.73
N VAL A 5 -7.21 8.97 12.70
CA VAL A 5 -6.78 8.13 13.83
C VAL A 5 -5.26 8.02 13.77
N VAL A 6 -4.58 8.24 14.89
CA VAL A 6 -3.12 8.25 14.96
C VAL A 6 -2.66 7.20 15.97
N LEU A 7 -2.11 6.09 15.46
CA LEU A 7 -1.51 5.03 16.26
C LEU A 7 -0.01 5.30 16.39
N SER A 8 0.42 5.70 17.56
CA SER A 8 1.83 5.98 17.83
C SER A 8 2.18 5.72 19.29
N PRO A 9 3.37 5.22 19.62
CA PRO A 9 3.81 5.00 21.00
C PRO A 9 4.14 6.32 21.71
N ARG A 10 4.17 7.45 21.00
CA ARG A 10 4.49 8.77 21.51
C ARG A 10 3.75 9.88 20.78
N SER A 11 3.77 11.09 21.32
CA SER A 11 3.28 12.27 20.59
C SER A 11 4.12 12.51 19.32
N LEU A 12 3.44 12.75 18.21
CA LEU A 12 4.04 13.13 16.92
C LEU A 12 4.01 14.64 16.68
N GLU A 13 3.56 15.43 17.66
CA GLU A 13 3.40 16.88 17.50
C GLU A 13 4.71 17.57 17.15
N ALA A 14 5.79 17.22 17.83
CA ALA A 14 7.11 17.83 17.58
C ALA A 14 7.61 17.57 16.14
N ASP A 15 7.26 16.41 15.58
CA ASP A 15 7.67 16.03 14.23
C ASP A 15 6.78 16.62 13.14
N LEU A 16 5.48 16.83 13.41
CA LEU A 16 4.45 17.06 12.40
C LEU A 16 3.70 18.39 12.55
N ARG A 17 4.06 19.26 13.53
CA ARG A 17 3.35 20.49 13.81
C ARG A 17 3.23 21.45 12.62
N GLU A 18 4.19 21.44 11.71
CA GLU A 18 4.20 22.28 10.51
C GLU A 18 3.43 21.67 9.33
N THR A 19 2.97 20.41 9.46
CA THR A 19 2.27 19.69 8.39
C THR A 19 0.77 19.88 8.42
N LEU A 20 0.12 19.51 7.33
CA LEU A 20 -1.34 19.45 7.20
C LEU A 20 -2.00 18.67 8.34
N LEU A 21 -1.37 17.60 8.82
CA LEU A 21 -1.92 16.74 9.85
C LEU A 21 -2.14 17.47 11.18
N TRP A 22 -1.39 18.54 11.46
CA TRP A 22 -1.53 19.36 12.69
C TRP A 22 -2.31 20.65 12.49
N ARG A 23 -2.90 20.90 11.32
CA ARG A 23 -3.75 22.08 11.09
C ARG A 23 -5.12 21.94 11.78
N GLN A 24 -5.81 23.07 11.98
CA GLN A 24 -7.10 23.15 12.69
C GLN A 24 -8.25 22.40 12.01
N ASN A 25 -8.16 22.16 10.70
CA ASN A 25 -9.17 21.43 9.93
C ASN A 25 -9.00 19.90 9.99
N VAL A 26 -8.03 19.40 10.76
CA VAL A 26 -7.78 17.97 10.98
C VAL A 26 -8.03 17.62 12.44
N GLN A 27 -9.03 16.79 12.68
CA GLN A 27 -9.28 16.17 13.98
C GLN A 27 -8.36 14.95 14.12
N ARG A 28 -7.47 14.96 15.11
CA ARG A 28 -6.59 13.85 15.45
C ARG A 28 -7.20 13.06 16.60
N ILE A 29 -7.33 11.75 16.42
CA ILE A 29 -7.87 10.82 17.41
C ILE A 29 -6.72 9.90 17.80
N PRO A 30 -6.14 10.07 18.99
CA PRO A 30 -5.01 9.25 19.43
C PRO A 30 -5.46 7.82 19.70
N ALA A 31 -4.61 6.86 19.33
CA ALA A 31 -4.75 5.44 19.61
C ALA A 31 -3.41 4.89 20.10
N THR A 32 -3.45 3.98 21.06
CA THR A 32 -2.27 3.34 21.66
C THR A 32 -2.25 1.82 21.45
N SER A 33 -3.30 1.28 20.82
CA SER A 33 -3.43 -0.12 20.49
C SER A 33 -4.31 -0.33 19.26
N THR A 34 -4.25 -1.53 18.68
CA THR A 34 -5.17 -1.96 17.59
C THR A 34 -6.63 -1.86 18.02
N ALA A 35 -6.94 -2.22 19.28
CA ALA A 35 -8.28 -2.13 19.82
C ALA A 35 -8.78 -0.67 19.91
N ASP A 36 -7.90 0.29 20.23
CA ASP A 36 -8.22 1.72 20.20
C ASP A 36 -8.51 2.18 18.78
N VAL A 37 -7.70 1.75 17.81
CA VAL A 37 -7.91 2.06 16.39
C VAL A 37 -9.30 1.59 15.95
N GLN A 38 -9.67 0.35 16.21
CA GLN A 38 -10.98 -0.20 15.86
C GLN A 38 -12.12 0.62 16.47
N ARG A 39 -12.02 0.94 17.77
CA ARG A 39 -13.04 1.76 18.48
C ARG A 39 -13.15 3.16 17.90
N ALA A 40 -12.00 3.81 17.64
CA ALA A 40 -11.99 5.16 17.09
C ALA A 40 -12.58 5.20 15.67
N VAL A 41 -12.21 4.26 14.80
CA VAL A 41 -12.73 4.18 13.44
C VAL A 41 -14.24 3.93 13.43
N ALA A 42 -14.74 3.03 14.30
CA ALA A 42 -16.16 2.71 14.38
C ALA A 42 -17.01 3.90 14.90
N ARG A 43 -16.48 4.66 15.86
CA ARG A 43 -17.23 5.77 16.50
C ARG A 43 -17.16 7.08 15.73
N GLU A 44 -15.96 7.42 15.24
CA GLU A 44 -15.66 8.75 14.74
C GLU A 44 -15.73 8.86 13.21
N ARG A 45 -15.99 7.74 12.50
CA ARG A 45 -15.98 7.69 11.03
C ARG A 45 -14.70 8.30 10.46
N ALA A 46 -13.56 7.75 10.87
CA ALA A 46 -12.26 8.25 10.46
C ALA A 46 -12.06 8.16 8.94
N ASP A 47 -11.42 9.17 8.38
CA ASP A 47 -11.10 9.25 6.96
C ASP A 47 -9.76 8.54 6.66
N ILE A 48 -8.85 8.51 7.64
CA ILE A 48 -7.51 7.96 7.48
C ILE A 48 -6.97 7.40 8.80
N LEU A 49 -6.19 6.31 8.72
CA LEU A 49 -5.34 5.84 9.80
C LEU A 49 -3.89 6.25 9.51
N ILE A 50 -3.25 6.89 10.46
CA ILE A 50 -1.82 7.18 10.50
C ILE A 50 -1.18 6.24 11.51
N VAL A 51 -0.17 5.48 11.11
CA VAL A 51 0.57 4.58 12.00
C VAL A 51 2.04 4.97 12.05
N ASP A 52 2.60 5.12 13.24
CA ASP A 52 4.06 5.20 13.39
C ASP A 52 4.66 3.82 13.14
N SER A 53 5.60 3.69 12.19
CA SER A 53 6.25 2.41 11.87
C SER A 53 7.01 1.80 13.06
N ALA A 54 7.33 2.60 14.06
CA ALA A 54 7.95 2.13 15.31
C ALA A 54 6.95 1.52 16.30
N HIS A 55 5.63 1.63 16.05
CA HIS A 55 4.63 1.03 16.93
C HIS A 55 4.58 -0.49 16.73
N PRO A 56 4.66 -1.31 17.80
CA PRO A 56 4.70 -2.77 17.69
C PRO A 56 3.46 -3.37 17.00
N GLU A 57 2.30 -2.73 17.17
CA GLU A 57 1.03 -3.18 16.57
C GLU A 57 0.72 -2.50 15.22
N ALA A 58 1.67 -1.80 14.60
CA ALA A 58 1.41 -1.04 13.36
C ALA A 58 0.90 -1.95 12.21
N ALA A 59 1.54 -3.09 11.99
CA ALA A 59 1.14 -4.06 10.98
C ALA A 59 -0.19 -4.74 11.34
N GLU A 60 -0.38 -5.11 12.61
CA GLU A 60 -1.61 -5.74 13.10
C GLU A 60 -2.82 -4.82 12.91
N ALA A 61 -2.70 -3.54 13.26
CA ALA A 61 -3.76 -2.57 13.04
C ALA A 61 -4.13 -2.44 11.56
N ALA A 62 -3.14 -2.42 10.66
CA ALA A 62 -3.39 -2.38 9.22
C ALA A 62 -4.12 -3.66 8.74
N ILE A 63 -3.66 -4.84 9.11
CA ILE A 63 -4.28 -6.13 8.77
C ILE A 63 -5.73 -6.17 9.28
N THR A 64 -5.95 -5.77 10.52
CA THR A 64 -7.27 -5.77 11.15
C THR A 64 -8.26 -4.92 10.36
N LEU A 65 -7.88 -3.69 9.97
CA LEU A 65 -8.74 -2.83 9.18
C LEU A 65 -8.94 -3.35 7.74
N ARG A 66 -7.98 -4.05 7.16
CA ARG A 66 -8.12 -4.65 5.82
C ARG A 66 -9.05 -5.86 5.80
N ASN A 67 -9.12 -6.59 6.90
CA ASN A 67 -10.00 -7.76 7.04
C ASN A 67 -11.46 -7.39 7.35
N ASP A 68 -11.72 -6.18 7.85
CA ASP A 68 -13.08 -5.72 8.14
C ASP A 68 -13.70 -5.07 6.87
N PRO A 69 -14.83 -5.59 6.36
CA PRO A 69 -15.52 -5.05 5.18
C PRO A 69 -15.87 -3.55 5.27
N LEU A 70 -16.08 -3.02 6.48
CA LEU A 70 -16.46 -1.62 6.69
C LEU A 70 -15.27 -0.66 6.61
N THR A 71 -14.06 -1.16 6.88
CA THR A 71 -12.85 -0.32 7.01
C THR A 71 -11.76 -0.67 6.00
N ARG A 72 -11.87 -1.79 5.30
CA ARG A 72 -10.85 -2.28 4.35
C ARG A 72 -10.46 -1.28 3.26
N GLU A 73 -11.34 -0.34 2.95
CA GLU A 73 -11.14 0.69 1.92
C GLU A 73 -10.51 1.97 2.48
N MET A 74 -10.44 2.12 3.80
CA MET A 74 -9.90 3.31 4.44
C MET A 74 -8.41 3.49 4.11
N SER A 75 -7.99 4.74 3.91
CA SER A 75 -6.57 5.04 3.70
C SER A 75 -5.76 4.78 4.97
N ILE A 76 -4.65 4.04 4.84
CA ILE A 76 -3.70 3.77 5.93
C ILE A 76 -2.33 4.27 5.49
N VAL A 77 -1.74 5.17 6.25
CA VAL A 77 -0.42 5.74 5.98
C VAL A 77 0.51 5.45 7.14
N ALA A 78 1.67 4.88 6.84
CA ALA A 78 2.73 4.71 7.83
C ALA A 78 3.70 5.89 7.82
N LEU A 79 4.25 6.21 8.98
CA LEU A 79 5.31 7.20 9.15
C LEU A 79 6.63 6.47 9.39
N GLY A 80 7.61 6.64 8.51
CA GLY A 80 8.92 6.00 8.58
C GLY A 80 10.01 6.96 9.04
N ARG A 81 10.80 6.56 10.06
CA ARG A 81 11.91 7.38 10.60
C ARG A 81 13.29 6.95 10.12
N SER A 82 13.39 5.77 9.57
CA SER A 82 14.64 5.18 9.10
C SER A 82 14.65 5.06 7.59
N GLU A 83 15.80 4.74 7.05
CA GLU A 83 15.90 4.26 5.67
C GLU A 83 14.93 3.08 5.45
N PHE A 84 14.47 2.96 4.22
CA PHE A 84 13.51 1.93 3.86
C PHE A 84 14.08 0.53 4.13
N GLY A 85 13.39 -0.26 4.96
CA GLY A 85 13.83 -1.58 5.41
C GLY A 85 12.69 -2.59 5.51
N SER A 86 12.97 -3.78 6.07
CA SER A 86 12.00 -4.89 6.18
C SER A 86 10.69 -4.50 6.85
N VAL A 87 10.73 -3.69 7.91
CA VAL A 87 9.53 -3.18 8.60
C VAL A 87 8.60 -2.44 7.63
N HIS A 88 9.15 -1.66 6.71
CA HIS A 88 8.37 -0.93 5.72
C HIS A 88 7.73 -1.87 4.68
N VAL A 89 8.45 -2.92 4.29
CA VAL A 89 7.90 -3.98 3.41
C VAL A 89 6.73 -4.68 4.11
N ASP A 90 6.91 -5.08 5.38
CA ASP A 90 5.86 -5.74 6.16
C ASP A 90 4.60 -4.86 6.28
N LEU A 91 4.76 -3.56 6.54
CA LEU A 91 3.65 -2.61 6.60
C LEU A 91 2.91 -2.48 5.26
N LEU A 92 3.64 -2.42 4.15
CA LEU A 92 3.02 -2.39 2.82
C LEU A 92 2.28 -3.69 2.50
N GLN A 93 2.85 -4.84 2.90
CA GLN A 93 2.19 -6.15 2.79
C GLN A 93 0.97 -6.25 3.68
N ALA A 94 1.00 -5.66 4.89
CA ALA A 94 -0.14 -5.54 5.79
C ALA A 94 -1.27 -4.66 5.23
N GLY A 95 -1.03 -3.96 4.12
CA GLY A 95 -2.05 -3.18 3.44
C GLY A 95 -1.96 -1.67 3.68
N VAL A 96 -0.87 -1.16 4.22
CA VAL A 96 -0.59 0.29 4.27
C VAL A 96 -0.54 0.85 2.84
N ASN A 97 -1.13 2.02 2.63
CA ASN A 97 -1.21 2.65 1.30
C ASN A 97 0.11 3.27 0.86
N ALA A 98 0.79 3.91 1.79
CA ALA A 98 2.07 4.54 1.56
C ALA A 98 2.84 4.72 2.88
N ILE A 99 4.14 4.93 2.75
CA ILE A 99 5.02 5.33 3.84
C ILE A 99 5.47 6.75 3.58
N LEU A 100 5.21 7.64 4.53
CA LEU A 100 5.69 9.01 4.49
C LEU A 100 6.91 9.14 5.42
N PRO A 101 7.98 9.78 4.95
CA PRO A 101 9.20 9.91 5.75
C PRO A 101 9.01 10.88 6.92
N LEU A 102 9.75 10.65 7.99
CA LEU A 102 10.00 11.57 9.07
C LEU A 102 11.52 11.84 9.18
N PRO A 103 11.95 13.10 9.19
CA PRO A 103 11.13 14.34 9.18
C PRO A 103 10.41 14.60 7.85
N PRO A 104 9.30 15.39 7.88
CA PRO A 104 8.57 15.75 6.67
C PRO A 104 9.42 16.53 5.68
N GLY A 105 9.35 16.13 4.38
CA GLY A 105 9.95 16.87 3.27
C GLY A 105 8.97 17.86 2.61
N PRO A 106 9.40 18.60 1.59
CA PRO A 106 8.60 19.67 0.95
C PRO A 106 7.27 19.19 0.36
N ASP A 107 7.21 17.98 -0.18
CA ASP A 107 6.04 17.38 -0.84
C ASP A 107 5.15 16.53 0.10
N TRP A 108 5.47 16.51 1.40
CA TRP A 108 4.83 15.63 2.38
C TRP A 108 3.32 15.86 2.48
N ASP A 109 2.90 17.12 2.59
CA ASP A 109 1.49 17.51 2.67
C ASP A 109 0.72 17.15 1.40
N ASP A 110 1.29 17.36 0.22
CA ASP A 110 0.67 17.01 -1.06
C ASP A 110 0.50 15.49 -1.21
N ARG A 111 1.48 14.72 -0.74
CA ARG A 111 1.39 13.26 -0.71
C ARG A 111 0.29 12.79 0.23
N LEU A 112 0.21 13.36 1.45
CA LEU A 112 -0.85 13.04 2.41
C LEU A 112 -2.23 13.38 1.85
N MET A 113 -2.41 14.56 1.26
CA MET A 113 -3.69 14.97 0.65
C MET A 113 -4.15 14.03 -0.46
N ARG A 114 -3.24 13.59 -1.31
CA ARG A 114 -3.55 12.57 -2.33
C ARG A 114 -4.03 11.27 -1.70
N LEU A 115 -3.45 10.85 -0.57
CA LEU A 115 -3.83 9.63 0.14
C LEU A 115 -5.17 9.74 0.88
N VAL A 116 -5.49 10.91 1.43
CA VAL A 116 -6.80 11.18 2.04
C VAL A 116 -7.91 11.20 0.98
N ASN A 117 -7.62 11.75 -0.21
CA ASN A 117 -8.59 11.88 -1.30
C ASN A 117 -8.60 10.68 -2.28
N VAL A 118 -7.82 9.62 -2.01
CA VAL A 118 -7.90 8.40 -2.83
C VAL A 118 -9.32 7.84 -2.72
N PRO A 119 -10.05 7.66 -3.85
CA PRO A 119 -11.31 6.94 -3.83
C PRO A 119 -11.12 5.60 -3.14
N ALA A 120 -12.08 5.23 -2.29
CA ALA A 120 -12.08 3.99 -1.56
C ALA A 120 -11.51 2.84 -2.42
N ARG A 121 -10.55 2.09 -1.89
CA ARG A 121 -9.95 0.95 -2.62
C ARG A 121 -11.05 -0.05 -2.94
N ARG A 122 -11.55 -0.02 -4.17
CA ARG A 122 -12.63 -0.91 -4.65
C ARG A 122 -12.19 -2.37 -4.79
N VAL A 123 -10.90 -2.68 -4.57
CA VAL A 123 -10.35 -4.01 -4.86
C VAL A 123 -9.42 -4.47 -3.76
N THR A 124 -9.73 -5.65 -3.21
CA THR A 124 -8.88 -6.36 -2.24
C THR A 124 -7.52 -6.66 -2.86
N ARG A 125 -6.45 -6.37 -2.13
CA ARG A 125 -5.10 -6.84 -2.47
C ARG A 125 -4.77 -8.03 -1.61
N PHE A 126 -4.30 -9.08 -2.25
CA PHE A 126 -3.90 -10.30 -1.59
C PHE A 126 -2.37 -10.34 -1.46
N LYS A 127 -1.86 -10.66 -0.26
CA LYS A 127 -0.43 -10.85 -0.04
C LYS A 127 0.02 -12.07 -0.81
N VAL A 128 1.05 -11.91 -1.63
CA VAL A 128 1.64 -12.96 -2.42
C VAL A 128 3.16 -12.87 -2.33
N ASP A 129 3.81 -13.89 -2.81
CA ASP A 129 5.24 -13.94 -3.04
C ASP A 129 5.47 -14.72 -4.33
N LEU A 130 5.25 -14.04 -5.47
CA LEU A 130 5.31 -14.65 -6.78
C LEU A 130 6.56 -14.17 -7.53
N ALA A 131 7.34 -15.12 -8.03
CA ALA A 131 8.38 -14.79 -9.01
C ALA A 131 7.72 -14.17 -10.24
N LEU A 132 8.35 -13.11 -10.76
CA LEU A 132 7.85 -12.36 -11.90
C LEU A 132 9.01 -12.09 -12.86
N GLU A 133 8.76 -12.38 -14.13
CA GLU A 133 9.63 -11.94 -15.22
C GLU A 133 9.01 -10.70 -15.87
N GLY A 134 9.82 -9.70 -16.15
CA GLY A 134 9.37 -8.46 -16.75
C GLY A 134 10.24 -8.00 -17.89
N GLY A 135 9.72 -7.07 -18.67
CA GLY A 135 10.49 -6.44 -19.74
C GLY A 135 10.04 -5.00 -19.97
N ARG A 136 10.99 -4.10 -20.13
CA ARG A 136 10.77 -2.71 -20.53
C ARG A 136 10.38 -2.58 -21.99
N ARG A 137 9.77 -1.47 -22.36
CA ARG A 137 9.41 -1.17 -23.77
C ARG A 137 10.62 -1.17 -24.69
N GLY A 138 11.82 -0.90 -24.20
CA GLY A 138 13.09 -0.96 -24.93
C GLY A 138 13.70 -2.35 -25.09
N GLY A 139 13.05 -3.42 -24.57
CA GLY A 139 13.51 -4.80 -24.68
C GLY A 139 14.39 -5.28 -23.51
N GLU A 140 14.76 -4.43 -22.57
CA GLU A 140 15.49 -4.85 -21.36
C GLU A 140 14.61 -5.75 -20.49
N LEU A 141 15.12 -6.92 -20.16
CA LEU A 141 14.44 -7.90 -19.31
C LEU A 141 14.91 -7.77 -17.86
N PHE A 142 14.00 -8.05 -16.92
CA PHE A 142 14.33 -8.11 -15.50
C PHE A 142 13.52 -9.22 -14.81
N SER A 143 14.09 -9.72 -13.72
CA SER A 143 13.39 -10.60 -12.78
C SER A 143 13.03 -9.81 -11.53
N GLY A 144 11.85 -10.07 -10.99
CA GLY A 144 11.32 -9.42 -9.80
C GLY A 144 10.39 -10.33 -9.03
N ARG A 145 9.69 -9.77 -8.04
CA ARG A 145 8.70 -10.48 -7.24
C ARG A 145 7.45 -9.61 -7.07
N ALA A 146 6.29 -10.21 -7.24
CA ALA A 146 5.04 -9.59 -6.83
C ALA A 146 4.78 -9.89 -5.35
N LEU A 147 4.74 -8.85 -4.51
CA LEU A 147 4.53 -8.96 -3.05
C LEU A 147 3.07 -8.83 -2.64
N ASN A 148 2.26 -8.19 -3.45
CA ASN A 148 0.81 -8.24 -3.36
C ASN A 148 0.19 -8.14 -4.75
N LEU A 149 -1.02 -8.67 -4.88
CA LEU A 149 -1.74 -8.74 -6.14
C LEU A 149 -3.20 -8.35 -5.95
N SER A 150 -3.74 -7.66 -6.93
CA SER A 150 -5.18 -7.38 -7.07
C SER A 150 -5.58 -7.50 -8.53
N VAL A 151 -6.88 -7.45 -8.83
CA VAL A 151 -7.38 -7.51 -10.21
C VAL A 151 -6.85 -6.38 -11.10
N HIS A 152 -6.43 -5.25 -10.49
CA HIS A 152 -6.01 -4.05 -11.21
C HIS A 152 -4.52 -3.72 -11.09
N GLY A 153 -3.75 -4.45 -10.26
CA GLY A 153 -2.33 -4.13 -10.10
C GLY A 153 -1.63 -4.95 -9.04
N LEU A 154 -0.34 -4.74 -8.94
CA LEU A 154 0.53 -5.45 -8.01
C LEU A 154 1.57 -4.49 -7.39
N LEU A 155 2.19 -4.94 -6.30
CA LEU A 155 3.42 -4.35 -5.77
C LEU A 155 4.57 -5.19 -6.28
N LEU A 156 5.40 -4.58 -7.11
CA LEU A 156 6.58 -5.19 -7.70
C LEU A 156 7.81 -4.85 -6.86
N GLU A 157 8.55 -5.87 -6.46
CA GLU A 157 9.92 -5.74 -5.99
C GLU A 157 10.87 -6.01 -7.17
N SER A 158 11.73 -5.06 -7.49
CA SER A 158 12.74 -5.16 -8.54
C SER A 158 14.01 -4.43 -8.16
N ARG A 159 15.16 -5.01 -8.46
CA ARG A 159 16.46 -4.34 -8.33
C ARG A 159 16.77 -3.42 -9.51
N LEU A 160 16.05 -3.57 -10.61
CA LEU A 160 16.12 -2.64 -11.72
C LEU A 160 15.36 -1.37 -11.32
N GLY A 161 16.01 -0.21 -11.34
CA GLY A 161 15.38 1.08 -11.10
C GLY A 161 14.34 1.34 -12.20
N LEU A 162 13.06 1.41 -11.80
CA LEU A 162 11.94 1.68 -12.69
C LEU A 162 11.44 3.10 -12.48
N GLU A 163 10.92 3.73 -13.51
CA GLU A 163 10.41 5.09 -13.45
C GLU A 163 8.87 5.13 -13.42
N VAL A 164 8.29 6.09 -12.69
CA VAL A 164 6.84 6.32 -12.71
C VAL A 164 6.41 6.74 -14.11
N GLY A 165 5.39 6.07 -14.65
CA GLY A 165 4.92 6.22 -16.03
C GLY A 165 5.52 5.21 -17.00
N GLU A 166 6.45 4.39 -16.56
CA GLU A 166 7.08 3.38 -17.40
C GLU A 166 6.15 2.20 -17.65
N ASP A 167 6.07 1.75 -18.93
CA ASP A 167 5.29 0.59 -19.34
C ASP A 167 6.15 -0.68 -19.29
N LEU A 168 5.59 -1.71 -18.66
CA LEU A 168 6.23 -3.00 -18.45
C LEU A 168 5.41 -4.12 -19.09
N ARG A 169 6.09 -5.12 -19.65
CA ARG A 169 5.52 -6.45 -19.89
C ARG A 169 5.76 -7.29 -18.63
N LEU A 170 4.80 -8.10 -18.25
CA LEU A 170 4.80 -8.89 -17.03
C LEU A 170 4.37 -10.32 -17.33
N ASP A 171 5.07 -11.29 -16.76
CA ASP A 171 4.80 -12.71 -16.84
C ASP A 171 5.00 -13.33 -15.45
N PHE A 172 3.97 -13.98 -14.89
CA PHE A 172 4.04 -14.62 -13.58
C PHE A 172 3.02 -15.76 -13.44
N ASP A 173 3.35 -16.74 -12.61
CA ASP A 173 2.47 -17.87 -12.32
C ASP A 173 1.63 -17.63 -11.07
N LEU A 174 0.36 -18.02 -11.11
CA LEU A 174 -0.53 -18.05 -9.95
C LEU A 174 -0.58 -19.45 -9.38
N PRO A 175 -0.38 -19.67 -8.07
CA PRO A 175 -0.52 -20.95 -7.41
C PRO A 175 -1.89 -21.58 -7.71
N GLY A 176 -1.90 -22.83 -8.12
CA GLY A 176 -3.12 -23.57 -8.46
C GLY A 176 -3.80 -23.20 -9.78
N ALA A 177 -3.23 -22.29 -10.57
CA ALA A 177 -3.74 -21.98 -11.91
C ALA A 177 -2.91 -22.67 -13.00
N HIS A 178 -3.54 -22.96 -14.16
CA HIS A 178 -2.84 -23.50 -15.31
C HIS A 178 -2.23 -22.38 -16.17
N GLY A 179 -0.91 -22.42 -16.31
CA GLY A 179 -0.11 -21.52 -17.16
C GLY A 179 0.05 -20.10 -16.63
N PRO A 180 1.02 -19.36 -17.17
CA PRO A 180 1.38 -18.03 -16.71
C PRO A 180 0.28 -16.99 -16.99
N VAL A 181 0.25 -15.97 -16.15
CA VAL A 181 -0.48 -14.72 -16.41
C VAL A 181 0.46 -13.77 -17.13
N ARG A 182 0.08 -13.36 -18.33
CA ARG A 182 0.83 -12.40 -19.14
C ARG A 182 0.04 -11.13 -19.35
N GLY A 183 0.75 -10.02 -19.38
CA GLY A 183 0.10 -8.74 -19.62
C GLY A 183 1.06 -7.58 -19.66
N THR A 184 0.48 -6.39 -19.66
CA THR A 184 1.21 -5.13 -19.55
C THR A 184 0.72 -4.36 -18.33
N GLY A 185 1.61 -3.55 -17.78
CA GLY A 185 1.29 -2.65 -16.69
C GLY A 185 2.13 -1.40 -16.76
N THR A 186 1.66 -0.35 -16.11
CA THR A 186 2.38 0.92 -15.98
C THR A 186 2.80 1.14 -14.54
N VAL A 187 4.01 1.57 -14.32
CA VAL A 187 4.49 1.98 -12.98
C VAL A 187 3.76 3.24 -12.58
N VAL A 188 2.89 3.16 -11.57
CA VAL A 188 2.08 4.31 -11.13
C VAL A 188 2.64 4.99 -9.90
N ARG A 189 3.58 4.35 -9.21
CA ARG A 189 4.28 4.92 -8.05
C ARG A 189 5.56 4.18 -7.75
N GLU A 190 6.54 4.89 -7.29
CA GLU A 190 7.69 4.38 -6.55
C GLU A 190 7.38 4.46 -5.05
N THR A 191 7.55 3.37 -4.33
CA THR A 191 7.35 3.31 -2.88
C THR A 191 8.69 3.31 -2.15
N SER A 192 9.70 2.75 -2.80
CA SER A 192 11.11 2.78 -2.43
C SER A 192 11.96 2.50 -3.67
N PRO A 193 13.30 2.64 -3.61
CA PRO A 193 14.20 2.36 -4.75
C PRO A 193 14.05 0.96 -5.37
N VAL A 194 13.42 0.03 -4.67
CA VAL A 194 13.22 -1.35 -5.12
C VAL A 194 11.76 -1.80 -5.14
N LEU A 195 10.81 -0.92 -4.75
CA LEU A 195 9.37 -1.26 -4.66
C LEU A 195 8.52 -0.31 -5.48
N PHE A 196 7.80 -0.87 -6.42
CA PHE A 196 7.02 -0.15 -7.41
C PHE A 196 5.56 -0.62 -7.40
N GLY A 197 4.62 0.33 -7.31
CA GLY A 197 3.21 0.04 -7.57
C GLY A 197 2.98 0.02 -9.07
N VAL A 198 2.50 -1.10 -9.59
CA VAL A 198 2.20 -1.30 -11.01
C VAL A 198 0.70 -1.49 -11.21
N GLU A 199 0.11 -0.70 -12.10
CA GLU A 199 -1.26 -0.87 -12.57
C GLU A 199 -1.28 -1.80 -13.79
N LEU A 200 -2.09 -2.86 -13.75
CA LEU A 200 -2.26 -3.79 -14.88
C LEU A 200 -3.16 -3.16 -15.94
N THR A 201 -2.58 -2.67 -17.01
CA THR A 201 -3.28 -2.01 -18.11
C THR A 201 -3.92 -3.01 -19.07
N SER A 202 -3.26 -4.14 -19.34
CA SER A 202 -3.80 -5.24 -20.13
C SER A 202 -3.38 -6.58 -19.53
N VAL A 203 -4.25 -7.58 -19.65
CA VAL A 203 -3.96 -8.97 -19.26
C VAL A 203 -4.49 -9.87 -20.37
N GLU A 204 -3.64 -10.78 -20.84
CA GLU A 204 -3.95 -11.68 -21.96
C GLU A 204 -4.95 -12.77 -21.59
N GLY A 205 -5.79 -13.14 -22.55
CA GLY A 205 -6.73 -14.24 -22.43
C GLY A 205 -7.65 -14.14 -21.22
N ASP A 206 -7.72 -15.22 -20.43
CA ASP A 206 -8.51 -15.31 -19.20
C ASP A 206 -7.73 -14.88 -17.93
N GLY A 207 -6.51 -14.37 -18.09
CA GLY A 207 -5.61 -14.02 -16.97
C GLY A 207 -6.26 -13.12 -15.92
N ARG A 208 -7.06 -12.12 -16.31
CA ARG A 208 -7.77 -11.25 -15.36
C ARG A 208 -8.82 -12.01 -14.54
N VAL A 209 -9.49 -12.99 -15.14
CA VAL A 209 -10.46 -13.86 -14.44
C VAL A 209 -9.73 -14.76 -13.45
N ARG A 210 -8.56 -15.29 -13.83
CA ARG A 210 -7.72 -16.12 -12.95
C ARG A 210 -7.19 -15.31 -11.76
N ILE A 211 -6.69 -14.08 -11.99
CA ILE A 211 -6.29 -13.17 -10.91
C ILE A 211 -7.48 -12.93 -9.97
N LYS A 212 -8.66 -12.63 -10.51
CA LYS A 212 -9.85 -12.37 -9.69
C LYS A 212 -10.19 -13.57 -8.80
N ARG A 213 -10.25 -14.77 -9.34
CA ARG A 213 -10.51 -15.98 -8.57
C ARG A 213 -9.47 -16.21 -7.47
N PHE A 214 -8.19 -16.01 -7.81
CA PHE A 214 -7.09 -16.17 -6.88
C PHE A 214 -7.17 -15.20 -5.69
N VAL A 215 -7.48 -13.91 -5.93
CA VAL A 215 -7.56 -12.91 -4.85
C VAL A 215 -8.86 -12.97 -4.03
N GLU A 216 -9.94 -13.55 -4.58
CA GLU A 216 -11.23 -13.72 -3.91
C GLU A 216 -11.31 -15.04 -3.12
N ALA A 217 -10.64 -16.07 -3.57
CA ALA A 217 -10.60 -17.40 -2.93
C ALA A 217 -9.18 -17.99 -3.07
N PRO A 218 -8.21 -17.46 -2.28
CA PRO A 218 -6.84 -17.96 -2.37
C PRO A 218 -6.77 -19.42 -1.96
N PRO A 219 -5.86 -20.20 -2.57
CA PRO A 219 -5.61 -21.57 -2.14
C PRO A 219 -5.13 -21.56 -0.68
N PRO A 220 -5.46 -22.60 0.10
CA PRO A 220 -5.08 -22.74 1.51
C PRO A 220 -3.57 -22.74 1.72
#